data_d4f042575a92a110fce2778e90091df6
#
_entry.id   d4f042575a92a110fce2778e90091df6
#
_cell.length_a   1.000
_cell.length_b   1.000
_cell.length_c   1.000
_cell.angle_alpha   90.00
_cell.angle_beta   90.00
_cell.angle_gamma   90.00
#
_symmetry.space_group_name_H-M   'P 1'
#
loop_
_entity.id
_entity.type
_entity.pdbx_description
1 polymer ?
#
loop_
_entity_poly.entity_id
_entity_poly.type
_entity_poly.pdbx_seq_one_letter_code
_entity_poly.pdbx_strand_id
1 'polypeptide(L)'
;MLVFHGGNATTAYNLLACDFLMKDFHIYAVDSIGHPGKSAEVSLSPNNYDYGKWAGEVIEALGYDSICCFGGSFGAGILAKTMCAAPHKVKRAVLYVPSGIKNAPAINSMSMMFPMIMYWITHQDKWLKKCMLPMAVTEKNITEDIYETAKLSINHSKVKTGMPSNVKEKDMRKCEAPTLVMAAEKDCLFPAKGVLPRAERIIKNVKTYLLEGRGHMSSLRDEEKQMIVEFLKG
;
A
#
# COMPACT_ATOMS: atom_id res chain seq x y z
N MET A 1 -4.52 15.40 -5.22
CA MET A 1 -3.96 14.05 -5.43
C MET A 1 -4.84 13.01 -4.76
N LEU A 2 -4.84 11.76 -5.24
CA LEU A 2 -5.59 10.64 -4.66
C LEU A 2 -4.66 9.76 -3.82
N VAL A 3 -5.09 9.39 -2.61
CA VAL A 3 -4.28 8.60 -1.67
C VAL A 3 -5.05 7.34 -1.27
N PHE A 4 -4.39 6.17 -1.40
CA PHE A 4 -4.92 4.87 -1.03
C PHE A 4 -4.21 4.32 0.22
N HIS A 5 -4.99 3.96 1.24
CA HIS A 5 -4.46 3.41 2.50
C HIS A 5 -4.00 1.95 2.39
N GLY A 6 -3.20 1.51 3.36
CA GLY A 6 -2.77 0.12 3.50
C GLY A 6 -3.91 -0.85 3.84
N GLY A 7 -3.64 -2.13 3.78
CA GLY A 7 -4.61 -3.17 4.17
C GLY A 7 -4.99 -3.08 5.65
N ASN A 8 -6.24 -3.39 5.97
CA ASN A 8 -6.79 -3.33 7.33
C ASN A 8 -6.63 -1.96 8.03
N ALA A 9 -6.52 -0.88 7.25
CA ALA A 9 -6.42 0.48 7.75
C ALA A 9 -7.59 1.33 7.23
N THR A 10 -7.65 2.57 7.68
CA THR A 10 -8.61 3.58 7.23
C THR A 10 -7.89 4.78 6.67
N THR A 11 -8.60 5.64 5.94
CA THR A 11 -8.07 6.93 5.48
C THR A 11 -7.61 7.81 6.64
N ALA A 12 -8.33 7.81 7.76
CA ALA A 12 -7.97 8.61 8.93
C ALA A 12 -6.54 8.29 9.42
N TYR A 13 -6.23 6.99 9.55
CA TYR A 13 -4.88 6.55 9.91
C TYR A 13 -3.85 6.90 8.82
N ASN A 14 -4.20 6.66 7.55
CA ASN A 14 -3.29 6.90 6.44
C ASN A 14 -2.93 8.39 6.30
N LEU A 15 -3.86 9.30 6.62
CA LEU A 15 -3.61 10.74 6.60
C LEU A 15 -2.57 11.17 7.64
N LEU A 16 -2.48 10.51 8.80
CA LEU A 16 -1.40 10.74 9.76
C LEU A 16 -0.03 10.39 9.17
N ALA A 17 0.05 9.31 8.38
CA ALA A 17 1.29 8.90 7.74
C ALA A 17 1.65 9.74 6.50
N CYS A 18 0.67 10.45 5.91
CA CYS A 18 0.80 11.23 4.68
C CYS A 18 0.61 12.72 4.88
N ASP A 19 0.64 13.23 6.11
CA ASP A 19 0.44 14.64 6.47
C ASP A 19 1.42 15.58 5.76
N PHE A 20 2.65 15.11 5.51
CA PHE A 20 3.68 15.86 4.78
C PHE A 20 3.27 16.26 3.36
N LEU A 21 2.31 15.55 2.76
CA LEU A 21 1.77 15.88 1.44
C LEU A 21 0.78 17.05 1.46
N MET A 22 0.19 17.36 2.62
CA MET A 22 -0.91 18.35 2.72
C MET A 22 -0.44 19.78 2.50
N LYS A 23 0.86 20.07 2.65
CA LYS A 23 1.42 21.39 2.37
C LYS A 23 1.37 21.76 0.90
N ASP A 24 1.50 20.76 0.03
CA ASP A 24 1.74 20.96 -1.40
C ASP A 24 0.57 20.46 -2.26
N PHE A 25 -0.32 19.63 -1.71
CA PHE A 25 -1.38 18.98 -2.47
C PHE A 25 -2.73 19.06 -1.75
N HIS A 26 -3.80 19.29 -2.52
CA HIS A 26 -5.14 18.96 -2.07
C HIS A 26 -5.30 17.43 -2.14
N ILE A 27 -5.59 16.80 -0.99
CA ILE A 27 -5.64 15.34 -0.86
C ILE A 27 -7.08 14.84 -0.87
N TYR A 28 -7.36 13.91 -1.76
CA TYR A 28 -8.53 13.05 -1.73
C TYR A 28 -8.11 11.71 -1.15
N ALA A 29 -8.51 11.44 0.09
CA ALA A 29 -8.23 10.21 0.78
C ALA A 29 -9.49 9.34 0.80
N VAL A 30 -9.43 8.18 0.18
CA VAL A 30 -10.60 7.30 0.02
C VAL A 30 -10.45 6.05 0.89
N ASP A 31 -11.50 5.70 1.63
CA ASP A 31 -11.58 4.38 2.24
C ASP A 31 -11.75 3.34 1.13
N SER A 32 -10.85 2.37 1.06
CA SER A 32 -10.91 1.34 0.03
C SER A 32 -12.15 0.46 0.23
N ILE A 33 -12.90 0.27 -0.84
CA ILE A 33 -14.11 -0.57 -0.83
C ILE A 33 -13.82 -1.95 -0.24
N GLY A 34 -14.67 -2.42 0.67
CA GLY A 34 -14.49 -3.68 1.40
C GLY A 34 -13.44 -3.66 2.52
N HIS A 35 -12.91 -2.49 2.87
CA HIS A 35 -12.04 -2.25 4.03
C HIS A 35 -12.77 -1.45 5.12
N PRO A 36 -12.21 -1.39 6.35
CA PRO A 36 -12.74 -0.53 7.39
C PRO A 36 -12.84 0.92 6.92
N GLY A 37 -13.93 1.61 7.27
CA GLY A 37 -14.17 3.00 6.91
C GLY A 37 -15.62 3.26 6.49
N LYS A 38 -15.82 4.25 5.63
CA LYS A 38 -17.15 4.70 5.19
C LYS A 38 -17.55 4.20 3.79
N SER A 39 -16.66 3.48 3.09
CA SER A 39 -16.97 2.87 1.80
C SER A 39 -17.85 1.63 1.95
N ALA A 40 -18.51 1.22 0.87
CA ALA A 40 -19.40 0.07 0.87
C ALA A 40 -18.66 -1.23 1.31
N GLU A 41 -19.36 -2.07 2.06
CA GLU A 41 -18.86 -3.37 2.57
C GLU A 41 -18.85 -4.46 1.48
N VAL A 42 -18.52 -4.08 0.26
CA VAL A 42 -18.44 -4.97 -0.89
C VAL A 42 -16.98 -5.25 -1.21
N SER A 43 -16.57 -6.51 -1.11
CA SER A 43 -15.20 -6.92 -1.46
C SER A 43 -15.06 -7.14 -2.95
N LEU A 44 -14.10 -6.45 -3.56
CA LEU A 44 -13.69 -6.70 -4.94
C LEU A 44 -12.65 -7.82 -5.00
N SER A 45 -12.50 -8.45 -6.16
CA SER A 45 -11.50 -9.50 -6.33
C SER A 45 -10.08 -8.93 -6.32
N PRO A 46 -9.18 -9.44 -5.47
CA PRO A 46 -7.78 -9.03 -5.48
C PRO A 46 -7.01 -9.63 -6.67
N ASN A 47 -7.60 -10.60 -7.40
CA ASN A 47 -6.92 -11.37 -8.44
C ASN A 47 -7.11 -10.82 -9.86
N ASN A 48 -8.05 -9.89 -10.05
CA ASN A 48 -8.30 -9.20 -11.31
C ASN A 48 -8.03 -7.69 -11.21
N TYR A 49 -8.56 -6.89 -12.12
CA TYR A 49 -8.38 -5.43 -12.13
C TYR A 49 -9.58 -4.65 -11.60
N ASP A 50 -10.52 -5.25 -10.87
CA ASP A 50 -11.73 -4.56 -10.41
C ASP A 50 -11.40 -3.41 -9.43
N TYR A 51 -10.42 -3.58 -8.53
CA TYR A 51 -9.91 -2.47 -7.72
C TYR A 51 -9.34 -1.33 -8.56
N GLY A 52 -8.69 -1.64 -9.68
CA GLY A 52 -8.15 -0.63 -10.58
C GLY A 52 -9.23 0.12 -11.35
N LYS A 53 -10.28 -0.57 -11.78
CA LYS A 53 -11.47 0.04 -12.42
C LYS A 53 -12.19 0.94 -11.43
N TRP A 54 -12.48 0.42 -10.22
CA TRP A 54 -13.08 1.20 -9.14
C TRP A 54 -12.30 2.49 -8.85
N ALA A 55 -10.99 2.43 -8.74
CA ALA A 55 -10.18 3.62 -8.53
C ALA A 55 -10.21 4.60 -9.71
N GLY A 56 -10.28 4.09 -10.94
CA GLY A 56 -10.50 4.90 -12.14
C GLY A 56 -11.84 5.65 -12.11
N GLU A 57 -12.91 4.97 -11.70
CA GLU A 57 -14.25 5.55 -11.50
C GLU A 57 -14.27 6.61 -10.40
N VAL A 58 -13.51 6.39 -9.30
CA VAL A 58 -13.33 7.39 -8.24
C VAL A 58 -12.68 8.65 -8.79
N ILE A 59 -11.62 8.53 -9.60
CA ILE A 59 -10.94 9.68 -10.21
C ILE A 59 -11.90 10.45 -11.13
N GLU A 60 -12.70 9.74 -11.91
CA GLU A 60 -13.70 10.34 -12.78
C GLU A 60 -14.80 11.06 -11.99
N ALA A 61 -15.32 10.43 -10.93
CA ALA A 61 -16.33 11.03 -10.07
C ALA A 61 -15.82 12.28 -9.33
N LEU A 62 -14.50 12.40 -9.08
CA LEU A 62 -13.86 13.61 -8.57
C LEU A 62 -13.70 14.71 -9.63
N GLY A 63 -14.06 14.46 -10.89
CA GLY A 63 -14.00 15.44 -11.98
C GLY A 63 -12.61 15.60 -12.60
N TYR A 64 -11.71 14.63 -12.46
CA TYR A 64 -10.36 14.70 -13.02
C TYR A 64 -10.19 13.78 -14.24
N ASP A 65 -9.56 14.28 -15.28
CA ASP A 65 -9.08 13.44 -16.39
C ASP A 65 -7.93 12.56 -15.92
N SER A 66 -6.98 13.14 -15.19
CA SER A 66 -5.90 12.42 -14.53
C SER A 66 -5.45 13.13 -13.25
N ILE A 67 -4.92 12.36 -12.28
CA ILE A 67 -4.51 12.88 -10.98
C ILE A 67 -3.22 12.21 -10.51
N CYS A 68 -2.40 12.91 -9.71
CA CYS A 68 -1.28 12.29 -9.00
C CYS A 68 -1.80 11.36 -7.92
N CYS A 69 -1.19 10.18 -7.79
CA CYS A 69 -1.63 9.14 -6.87
C CYS A 69 -0.49 8.68 -5.94
N PHE A 70 -0.83 8.42 -4.68
CA PHE A 70 0.05 7.78 -3.71
C PHE A 70 -0.67 6.54 -3.15
N GLY A 71 0.04 5.44 -3.04
CA GLY A 71 -0.48 4.23 -2.38
C GLY A 71 0.60 3.55 -1.55
N GLY A 72 0.24 3.13 -0.33
CA GLY A 72 1.08 2.31 0.54
C GLY A 72 0.57 0.87 0.60
N SER A 73 1.45 -0.12 0.55
CA SER A 73 1.12 -1.54 0.77
C SER A 73 -0.05 -2.02 -0.12
N PHE A 74 -1.18 -2.36 0.47
CA PHE A 74 -2.41 -2.73 -0.25
C PHE A 74 -2.86 -1.62 -1.20
N GLY A 75 -2.84 -0.37 -0.74
CA GLY A 75 -3.20 0.80 -1.55
C GLY A 75 -2.27 0.99 -2.75
N ALA A 76 -0.99 0.66 -2.63
CA ALA A 76 -0.08 0.64 -3.76
C ALA A 76 -0.44 -0.48 -4.76
N GLY A 77 -0.97 -1.60 -4.27
CA GLY A 77 -1.53 -2.66 -5.14
C GLY A 77 -2.79 -2.21 -5.88
N ILE A 78 -3.67 -1.45 -5.23
CA ILE A 78 -4.81 -0.80 -5.91
C ILE A 78 -4.28 0.12 -7.01
N LEU A 79 -3.32 1.00 -6.68
CA LEU A 79 -2.74 1.94 -7.64
C LEU A 79 -2.06 1.22 -8.80
N ALA A 80 -1.31 0.15 -8.55
CA ALA A 80 -0.71 -0.66 -9.62
C ALA A 80 -1.79 -1.28 -10.54
N LYS A 81 -2.92 -1.71 -9.98
CA LYS A 81 -4.06 -2.19 -10.78
C LYS A 81 -4.77 -1.06 -11.53
N THR A 82 -4.82 0.15 -10.97
CA THR A 82 -5.34 1.35 -11.65
C THR A 82 -4.48 1.70 -12.87
N MET A 83 -3.15 1.67 -12.72
CA MET A 83 -2.20 1.88 -13.82
C MET A 83 -2.39 0.86 -14.96
N CYS A 84 -2.90 -0.34 -14.65
CA CYS A 84 -3.20 -1.37 -15.67
C CYS A 84 -4.59 -1.19 -16.30
N ALA A 85 -5.60 -0.85 -15.51
CA ALA A 85 -7.00 -0.82 -15.92
C ALA A 85 -7.42 0.53 -16.51
N ALA A 86 -6.90 1.62 -15.97
CA ALA A 86 -7.21 3.00 -16.36
C ALA A 86 -5.91 3.85 -16.40
N PRO A 87 -4.93 3.48 -17.27
CA PRO A 87 -3.60 4.10 -17.28
C PRO A 87 -3.63 5.61 -17.51
N HIS A 88 -4.60 6.12 -18.29
CA HIS A 88 -4.78 7.53 -18.58
C HIS A 88 -5.27 8.36 -17.38
N LYS A 89 -5.82 7.71 -16.34
CA LYS A 89 -6.29 8.37 -15.11
C LYS A 89 -5.16 8.70 -14.13
N VAL A 90 -3.96 8.14 -14.33
CA VAL A 90 -2.81 8.34 -13.44
C VAL A 90 -1.83 9.34 -14.07
N LYS A 91 -1.67 10.50 -13.45
CA LYS A 91 -0.73 11.54 -13.90
C LYS A 91 0.70 11.25 -13.45
N ARG A 92 0.88 10.90 -12.17
CA ARG A 92 2.12 10.42 -11.54
C ARG A 92 1.75 9.45 -10.43
N ALA A 93 2.58 8.45 -10.17
CA ALA A 93 2.33 7.43 -9.15
C ALA A 93 3.50 7.28 -8.18
N VAL A 94 3.18 7.17 -6.89
CA VAL A 94 4.13 6.70 -5.87
C VAL A 94 3.61 5.40 -5.28
N LEU A 95 4.40 4.34 -5.41
CA LEU A 95 4.14 3.00 -4.88
C LEU A 95 5.08 2.76 -3.70
N TYR A 96 4.57 2.88 -2.48
CA TYR A 96 5.32 2.69 -1.25
C TYR A 96 5.10 1.28 -0.69
N VAL A 97 6.18 0.50 -0.50
CA VAL A 97 6.19 -0.91 -0.06
C VAL A 97 5.09 -1.74 -0.75
N PRO A 98 5.07 -1.79 -2.10
CA PRO A 98 3.88 -2.13 -2.85
C PRO A 98 3.57 -3.62 -2.90
N SER A 99 2.31 -3.99 -2.61
CA SER A 99 1.72 -5.23 -3.13
C SER A 99 1.48 -5.12 -4.65
N GLY A 100 1.24 -6.25 -5.29
CA GLY A 100 0.83 -6.27 -6.70
C GLY A 100 1.96 -6.08 -7.72
N ILE A 101 3.17 -5.72 -7.31
CA ILE A 101 4.37 -5.74 -8.18
C ILE A 101 5.05 -7.11 -8.07
N LYS A 102 5.55 -7.48 -6.90
CA LYS A 102 6.13 -8.81 -6.63
C LYS A 102 5.85 -9.19 -5.18
N ASN A 103 4.75 -9.88 -4.97
CA ASN A 103 4.42 -10.42 -3.65
C ASN A 103 5.35 -11.60 -3.33
N ALA A 104 5.77 -11.69 -2.07
CA ALA A 104 6.52 -12.83 -1.59
C ALA A 104 5.65 -14.10 -1.57
N PRO A 105 6.24 -15.28 -1.63
CA PRO A 105 5.52 -16.53 -1.35
C PRO A 105 4.93 -16.52 0.05
N ALA A 106 3.78 -17.17 0.24
CA ALA A 106 3.07 -17.22 1.53
C ALA A 106 3.92 -17.78 2.68
N ILE A 107 4.92 -18.60 2.38
CA ILE A 107 5.87 -19.15 3.36
C ILE A 107 6.58 -18.06 4.15
N ASN A 108 6.83 -16.90 3.57
CA ASN A 108 7.53 -15.78 4.22
C ASN A 108 6.70 -15.15 5.35
N SER A 109 5.39 -15.29 5.32
CA SER A 109 4.48 -14.80 6.36
C SER A 109 4.01 -15.89 7.33
N MET A 110 4.45 -17.14 7.18
CA MET A 110 4.02 -18.24 8.05
C MET A 110 4.38 -18.02 9.53
N SER A 111 5.49 -17.35 9.82
CA SER A 111 5.89 -16.99 11.18
C SER A 111 4.87 -16.10 11.92
N MET A 112 4.00 -15.42 11.16
CA MET A 112 2.95 -14.56 11.69
C MET A 112 1.68 -15.35 12.06
N MET A 113 1.48 -16.55 11.49
CA MET A 113 0.25 -17.32 11.68
C MET A 113 0.05 -17.80 13.11
N PHE A 114 1.07 -18.41 13.69
CA PHE A 114 0.97 -18.93 15.07
C PHE A 114 0.69 -17.80 16.09
N PRO A 115 1.45 -16.69 16.10
CA PRO A 115 1.12 -15.55 16.96
C PRO A 115 -0.30 -14.99 16.74
N MET A 116 -0.78 -14.94 15.50
CA MET A 116 -2.14 -14.48 15.21
C MET A 116 -3.20 -15.40 15.80
N ILE A 117 -3.05 -16.72 15.65
CA ILE A 117 -3.94 -17.70 16.26
C ILE A 117 -3.95 -17.56 17.80
N MET A 118 -2.77 -17.42 18.40
CA MET A 118 -2.65 -17.21 19.84
C MET A 118 -3.30 -15.88 20.30
N TYR A 119 -3.22 -14.84 19.48
CA TYR A 119 -3.92 -13.58 19.76
C TYR A 119 -5.44 -13.76 19.73
N TRP A 120 -5.99 -14.46 18.76
CA TRP A 120 -7.44 -14.72 18.69
C TRP A 120 -7.97 -15.57 19.85
N ILE A 121 -7.14 -16.48 20.40
CA ILE A 121 -7.53 -17.31 21.53
C ILE A 121 -7.40 -16.56 22.86
N THR A 122 -6.31 -15.81 23.04
CA THR A 122 -5.94 -15.26 24.36
C THR A 122 -6.21 -13.76 24.51
N HIS A 123 -6.40 -13.04 23.40
CA HIS A 123 -6.50 -11.57 23.32
C HIS A 123 -5.34 -10.83 24.01
N GLN A 124 -4.17 -11.48 24.21
CA GLN A 124 -3.01 -10.87 24.84
C GLN A 124 -2.16 -10.12 23.83
N ASP A 125 -1.90 -8.85 24.12
CA ASP A 125 -1.15 -7.92 23.28
C ASP A 125 0.22 -8.41 22.83
N LYS A 126 0.90 -9.21 23.67
CA LYS A 126 2.20 -9.82 23.33
C LYS A 126 2.16 -10.66 22.04
N TRP A 127 1.03 -11.31 21.77
CA TRP A 127 0.88 -12.15 20.60
C TRP A 127 0.64 -11.32 19.32
N LEU A 128 -0.13 -10.24 19.44
CA LEU A 128 -0.29 -9.32 18.32
C LEU A 128 1.04 -8.64 17.97
N LYS A 129 1.80 -8.14 18.96
CA LYS A 129 3.15 -7.61 18.75
C LYS A 129 4.09 -8.62 18.08
N LYS A 130 4.07 -9.90 18.52
CA LYS A 130 4.84 -10.97 17.87
C LYS A 130 4.41 -11.23 16.43
N CYS A 131 3.11 -11.12 16.13
CA CYS A 131 2.61 -11.23 14.76
C CYS A 131 3.11 -10.09 13.87
N MET A 132 3.20 -8.86 14.39
CA MET A 132 3.62 -7.67 13.65
C MET A 132 5.15 -7.60 13.46
N LEU A 133 5.93 -8.23 14.34
CA LEU A 133 7.39 -8.13 14.37
C LEU A 133 8.09 -8.46 13.03
N PRO A 134 7.70 -9.49 12.27
CA PRO A 134 8.32 -9.77 10.96
C PRO A 134 8.15 -8.64 9.94
N MET A 135 7.06 -7.87 10.03
CA MET A 135 6.81 -6.70 9.19
C MET A 135 7.56 -5.47 9.69
N ALA A 136 7.70 -5.34 11.01
CA ALA A 136 8.34 -4.18 11.66
C ALA A 136 9.87 -4.29 11.73
N VAL A 137 10.42 -5.51 11.70
CA VAL A 137 11.85 -5.86 11.91
C VAL A 137 12.29 -5.66 13.35
N THR A 138 11.89 -4.60 14.01
CA THR A 138 12.16 -4.30 15.43
C THR A 138 10.90 -3.81 16.13
N GLU A 139 10.80 -4.05 17.44
CA GLU A 139 9.65 -3.57 18.24
C GLU A 139 9.50 -2.05 18.21
N LYS A 140 10.59 -1.30 18.08
CA LYS A 140 10.58 0.17 17.99
C LYS A 140 9.77 0.70 16.80
N ASN A 141 9.65 -0.09 15.74
CA ASN A 141 8.87 0.27 14.55
C ASN A 141 7.38 -0.03 14.70
N ILE A 142 6.98 -0.70 15.79
CA ILE A 142 5.58 -0.89 16.17
C ILE A 142 5.19 0.27 17.09
N THR A 143 4.94 1.44 16.48
CA THR A 143 4.48 2.61 17.23
C THR A 143 3.09 2.37 17.80
N GLU A 144 2.70 3.15 18.81
CA GLU A 144 1.37 3.04 19.43
C GLU A 144 0.25 3.18 18.41
N ASP A 145 0.35 4.16 17.51
CA ASP A 145 -0.65 4.39 16.46
C ASP A 145 -0.80 3.19 15.52
N ILE A 146 0.32 2.59 15.10
CA ILE A 146 0.32 1.38 14.26
C ILE A 146 -0.30 0.22 15.03
N TYR A 147 0.08 0.04 16.29
CA TYR A 147 -0.39 -1.03 17.13
C TYR A 147 -1.90 -0.94 17.40
N GLU A 148 -2.38 0.21 17.86
CA GLU A 148 -3.81 0.42 18.16
C GLU A 148 -4.67 0.32 16.89
N THR A 149 -4.20 0.87 15.76
CA THR A 149 -4.91 0.72 14.48
C THR A 149 -5.03 -0.75 14.07
N ALA A 150 -3.96 -1.53 14.18
CA ALA A 150 -3.98 -2.95 13.86
C ALA A 150 -4.91 -3.74 14.81
N LYS A 151 -4.85 -3.43 16.12
CA LYS A 151 -5.66 -4.06 17.16
C LYS A 151 -7.16 -3.79 16.94
N LEU A 152 -7.53 -2.53 16.71
CA LEU A 152 -8.91 -2.14 16.42
C LEU A 152 -9.42 -2.81 15.14
N SER A 153 -8.60 -2.79 14.09
CA SER A 153 -9.00 -3.42 12.83
C SER A 153 -9.21 -4.93 12.96
N ILE A 154 -8.29 -5.64 13.61
CA ILE A 154 -8.39 -7.09 13.78
C ILE A 154 -9.60 -7.48 14.65
N ASN A 155 -9.90 -6.69 15.69
CA ASN A 155 -10.97 -7.02 16.63
C ASN A 155 -12.36 -6.60 16.12
N HIS A 156 -12.46 -5.56 15.31
CA HIS A 156 -13.74 -4.91 14.98
C HIS A 156 -14.06 -4.90 13.49
N SER A 157 -13.19 -5.41 12.62
CA SER A 157 -13.47 -5.48 11.18
C SER A 157 -13.30 -6.88 10.62
N LYS A 158 -14.02 -7.16 9.53
CA LYS A 158 -13.95 -8.42 8.79
C LYS A 158 -13.59 -8.12 7.33
N VAL A 159 -12.29 -7.88 7.10
CA VAL A 159 -11.82 -7.71 5.72
C VAL A 159 -11.80 -9.06 5.02
N LYS A 160 -12.61 -9.21 3.98
CA LYS A 160 -12.79 -10.46 3.22
C LYS A 160 -11.90 -10.57 2.00
N THR A 161 -11.17 -9.50 1.65
CA THR A 161 -10.30 -9.48 0.48
C THR A 161 -8.86 -9.83 0.84
N GLY A 162 -8.20 -10.57 -0.06
CA GLY A 162 -6.75 -10.83 0.05
C GLY A 162 -5.91 -9.70 -0.56
N MET A 163 -4.58 -9.84 -0.45
CA MET A 163 -3.65 -8.87 -1.07
C MET A 163 -3.80 -8.86 -2.60
N PRO A 164 -3.74 -7.68 -3.24
CA PRO A 164 -3.72 -7.56 -4.69
C PRO A 164 -2.67 -8.45 -5.33
N SER A 165 -3.09 -9.31 -6.25
CA SER A 165 -2.19 -10.18 -7.01
C SER A 165 -1.25 -9.36 -7.90
N ASN A 166 -0.09 -9.93 -8.23
CA ASN A 166 0.87 -9.30 -9.12
C ASN A 166 0.25 -8.93 -10.46
N VAL A 167 0.45 -7.69 -10.90
CA VAL A 167 -0.04 -7.20 -12.20
C VAL A 167 0.70 -7.88 -13.36
N LYS A 168 0.05 -7.97 -14.51
CA LYS A 168 0.66 -8.51 -15.73
C LYS A 168 1.51 -7.44 -16.40
N GLU A 169 2.70 -7.81 -16.84
CA GLU A 169 3.63 -6.91 -17.52
C GLU A 169 3.00 -6.21 -18.73
N LYS A 170 2.32 -6.98 -19.59
CA LYS A 170 1.67 -6.46 -20.80
C LYS A 170 0.64 -5.34 -20.51
N ASP A 171 0.00 -5.38 -19.34
CA ASP A 171 -1.01 -4.40 -18.97
C ASP A 171 -0.37 -3.18 -18.29
N MET A 172 0.65 -3.39 -17.43
CA MET A 172 1.40 -2.31 -16.80
C MET A 172 2.16 -1.47 -17.82
N ARG A 173 2.70 -2.08 -18.89
CA ARG A 173 3.40 -1.37 -19.98
C ARG A 173 2.53 -0.40 -20.78
N LYS A 174 1.21 -0.41 -20.59
CA LYS A 174 0.29 0.57 -21.20
C LYS A 174 0.31 1.91 -20.48
N CYS A 175 0.77 1.94 -19.23
CA CYS A 175 0.86 3.14 -18.42
C CYS A 175 2.16 3.89 -18.71
N GLU A 176 2.03 5.17 -19.08
CA GLU A 176 3.15 6.09 -19.32
C GLU A 176 3.44 7.01 -18.14
N ALA A 177 2.63 6.94 -17.07
CA ALA A 177 2.78 7.80 -15.91
C ALA A 177 4.15 7.63 -15.26
N PRO A 178 4.90 8.70 -15.00
CA PRO A 178 6.09 8.64 -14.18
C PRO A 178 5.77 8.01 -12.83
N THR A 179 6.56 7.02 -12.43
CA THR A 179 6.29 6.21 -11.24
C THR A 179 7.52 6.12 -10.35
N LEU A 180 7.36 6.43 -9.05
CA LEU A 180 8.36 6.18 -8.02
C LEU A 180 7.95 4.91 -7.26
N VAL A 181 8.84 3.92 -7.22
CA VAL A 181 8.64 2.68 -6.46
C VAL A 181 9.66 2.63 -5.33
N MET A 182 9.16 2.65 -4.10
CA MET A 182 9.98 2.56 -2.88
C MET A 182 9.71 1.21 -2.22
N ALA A 183 10.74 0.39 -2.04
CA ALA A 183 10.58 -0.94 -1.46
C ALA A 183 11.61 -1.19 -0.34
N ALA A 184 11.16 -1.86 0.72
CA ALA A 184 11.97 -2.10 1.91
C ALA A 184 12.76 -3.41 1.80
N GLU A 185 14.03 -3.34 2.20
CA GLU A 185 14.98 -4.46 2.07
C GLU A 185 14.51 -5.70 2.84
N LYS A 186 14.06 -5.51 4.08
CA LYS A 186 13.64 -6.56 5.00
C LYS A 186 12.12 -6.77 5.05
N ASP A 187 11.41 -6.32 4.02
CA ASP A 187 9.97 -6.54 3.92
C ASP A 187 9.68 -8.04 3.69
N CYS A 188 8.97 -8.66 4.63
CA CYS A 188 8.61 -10.06 4.53
C CYS A 188 7.47 -10.33 3.53
N LEU A 189 6.68 -9.30 3.19
CA LEU A 189 5.52 -9.41 2.28
C LEU A 189 5.90 -9.04 0.84
N PHE A 190 6.67 -7.96 0.65
CA PHE A 190 7.04 -7.41 -0.65
C PHE A 190 8.52 -7.01 -0.67
N PRO A 191 9.45 -7.98 -0.57
CA PRO A 191 10.88 -7.69 -0.42
C PRO A 191 11.45 -6.94 -1.62
N ALA A 192 12.24 -5.89 -1.35
CA ALA A 192 12.83 -5.02 -2.36
C ALA A 192 13.59 -5.79 -3.44
N LYS A 193 14.30 -6.87 -3.07
CA LYS A 193 15.03 -7.75 -4.00
C LYS A 193 14.15 -8.35 -5.11
N GLY A 194 12.85 -8.44 -4.90
CA GLY A 194 11.90 -8.91 -5.90
C GLY A 194 11.11 -7.77 -6.55
N VAL A 195 10.75 -6.76 -5.75
CA VAL A 195 9.91 -5.64 -6.19
C VAL A 195 10.66 -4.72 -7.15
N LEU A 196 11.87 -4.24 -6.77
CA LEU A 196 12.58 -3.22 -7.55
C LEU A 196 12.97 -3.72 -8.95
N PRO A 197 13.63 -4.89 -9.13
CA PRO A 197 13.97 -5.36 -10.47
C PRO A 197 12.75 -5.65 -11.34
N ARG A 198 11.63 -6.10 -10.70
CA ARG A 198 10.41 -6.30 -11.45
C ARG A 198 9.77 -4.97 -11.87
N ALA A 199 9.75 -3.98 -10.99
CA ALA A 199 9.23 -2.64 -11.31
C ALA A 199 9.99 -2.05 -12.51
N GLU A 200 11.32 -2.08 -12.50
CA GLU A 200 12.18 -1.64 -13.61
C GLU A 200 11.86 -2.34 -14.92
N ARG A 201 11.55 -3.63 -14.86
CA ARG A 201 11.21 -4.39 -16.06
C ARG A 201 9.84 -4.04 -16.62
N ILE A 202 8.80 -3.84 -15.75
CA ILE A 202 7.41 -3.78 -16.21
C ILE A 202 6.84 -2.36 -16.31
N ILE A 203 7.44 -1.36 -15.65
CA ILE A 203 6.98 0.05 -15.65
C ILE A 203 7.92 0.84 -16.54
N LYS A 204 7.40 1.53 -17.55
CA LYS A 204 8.21 2.24 -18.55
C LYS A 204 8.99 3.42 -17.96
N ASN A 205 8.31 4.28 -17.22
CA ASN A 205 8.87 5.52 -16.67
C ASN A 205 9.01 5.38 -15.15
N VAL A 206 9.93 4.51 -14.69
CA VAL A 206 10.10 4.18 -13.28
C VAL A 206 11.39 4.76 -12.70
N LYS A 207 11.28 5.28 -11.47
CA LYS A 207 12.39 5.51 -10.55
C LYS A 207 12.21 4.57 -9.37
N THR A 208 13.25 3.84 -9.01
CA THR A 208 13.25 2.92 -7.88
C THR A 208 14.04 3.48 -6.71
N TYR A 209 13.63 3.15 -5.49
CA TYR A 209 14.33 3.56 -4.27
C TYR A 209 14.32 2.43 -3.25
N LEU A 210 15.51 2.06 -2.76
CA LEU A 210 15.69 1.05 -1.73
C LEU A 210 15.62 1.66 -0.34
N LEU A 211 14.72 1.15 0.49
CA LEU A 211 14.64 1.48 1.92
C LEU A 211 15.53 0.52 2.71
N GLU A 212 16.83 0.85 2.80
CA GLU A 212 17.86 -0.01 3.40
C GLU A 212 17.59 -0.32 4.88
N GLY A 213 17.80 -1.57 5.28
CA GLY A 213 17.67 -2.05 6.66
C GLY A 213 16.25 -2.07 7.21
N ARG A 214 15.25 -1.63 6.43
CA ARG A 214 13.86 -1.42 6.87
C ARG A 214 12.93 -2.55 6.44
N GLY A 215 11.85 -2.71 7.21
CA GLY A 215 10.74 -3.63 6.95
C GLY A 215 9.51 -2.92 6.40
N HIS A 216 8.42 -3.66 6.32
CA HIS A 216 7.14 -3.20 5.78
C HIS A 216 6.53 -2.03 6.57
N MET A 217 6.67 -2.02 7.90
CA MET A 217 6.11 -1.03 8.82
C MET A 217 7.09 0.09 9.17
N SER A 218 7.93 0.52 8.23
CA SER A 218 8.91 1.56 8.49
C SER A 218 8.39 2.93 8.09
N SER A 219 8.62 3.92 8.95
CA SER A 219 8.27 5.32 8.67
C SER A 219 9.20 5.93 7.62
N LEU A 220 8.70 6.89 6.84
CA LEU A 220 9.51 7.68 5.92
C LEU A 220 10.39 8.67 6.68
N ARG A 221 11.65 8.82 6.24
CA ARG A 221 12.54 9.88 6.68
C ARG A 221 12.19 11.19 5.97
N ASP A 222 12.62 12.32 6.52
CA ASP A 222 12.28 13.63 5.95
C ASP A 222 12.81 13.82 4.53
N GLU A 223 14.01 13.29 4.22
CA GLU A 223 14.59 13.29 2.87
C GLU A 223 13.72 12.50 1.87
N GLU A 224 13.15 11.40 2.32
CA GLU A 224 12.26 10.56 1.50
C GLU A 224 10.89 11.20 1.29
N LYS A 225 10.37 11.87 2.32
CA LYS A 225 9.15 12.68 2.21
C LYS A 225 9.34 13.79 1.20
N GLN A 226 10.47 14.50 1.27
CA GLN A 226 10.81 15.55 0.31
C GLN A 226 10.96 14.99 -1.11
N MET A 227 11.67 13.87 -1.28
CA MET A 227 11.80 13.19 -2.58
C MET A 227 10.43 12.84 -3.17
N ILE A 228 9.49 12.35 -2.38
CA ILE A 228 8.12 12.05 -2.83
C ILE A 228 7.41 13.31 -3.30
N VAL A 229 7.49 14.40 -2.52
CA VAL A 229 6.84 15.68 -2.86
C VAL A 229 7.41 16.23 -4.17
N GLU A 230 8.73 16.29 -4.30
CA GLU A 230 9.41 16.76 -5.52
C GLU A 230 9.04 15.90 -6.73
N PHE A 231 9.05 14.58 -6.57
CA PHE A 231 8.66 13.67 -7.64
C PHE A 231 7.20 13.89 -8.09
N LEU A 232 6.29 14.14 -7.16
CA LEU A 232 4.88 14.36 -7.49
C LEU A 232 4.59 15.73 -8.12
N LYS A 233 5.43 16.74 -7.84
CA LYS A 233 5.34 18.09 -8.44
C LYS A 233 5.80 18.10 -9.92
N GLY A 234 6.76 17.29 -10.27
CA GLY A 234 7.31 17.21 -11.63
C GLY A 234 8.67 17.66 -11.79
#